data_aec5ff48b8486a9e0c44abfd333498b6
#
_entry.id   aec5ff48b8486a9e0c44abfd333498b6
#
_cell.length_a   1.000
_cell.length_b   1.000
_cell.length_c   1.000
_cell.angle_alpha   90.00
_cell.angle_beta   90.00
_cell.angle_gamma   90.00
#
_symmetry.space_group_name_H-M   'P 1'
#
loop_
_entity.id
_entity.type
_entity.pdbx_description
1 polymer ?
#
loop_
_entity_poly.entity_id
_entity_poly.type
_entity_poly.pdbx_seq_one_letter_code
_entity_poly.pdbx_strand_id
1 'polypeptide(L)'
;MLAPIAQKAFNNIGKILPSICIAMAIVESNCGQSDIMKKNNALLGQKVGTGKTAKKYWSGKFFVSRTKEEYTVGTHTIIKSAFRAYDSVEQCVFNYYELLNTSLYKKVVSDVDYKTQMQQIKDCGYMTSSTEVNSVISIIEKYNLTIYDTKNDSENSIEKEINSATVYTVKKNDTLWGIASKYYGYGIKWRIIYDYNNLSSTILRVGQKLIIP
;
A
#
# COMPACT_ATOMS: atom_id res chain seq x y z
N MET A 1 5.14 -2.89 -6.10
CA MET A 1 6.21 -2.75 -5.10
C MET A 1 5.84 -1.92 -3.86
N LEU A 2 4.56 -1.62 -3.64
CA LEU A 2 4.13 -0.82 -2.47
C LEU A 2 3.89 -1.69 -1.22
N ALA A 3 3.47 -2.94 -1.38
CA ALA A 3 3.10 -3.82 -0.27
C ALA A 3 4.22 -4.02 0.78
N PRO A 4 5.48 -4.31 0.43
CA PRO A 4 6.54 -4.43 1.44
C PRO A 4 6.78 -3.15 2.22
N ILE A 5 6.64 -1.99 1.56
CA ILE A 5 6.81 -0.68 2.22
C ILE A 5 5.65 -0.42 3.20
N ALA A 6 4.40 -0.72 2.79
CA ALA A 6 3.23 -0.57 3.64
C ALA A 6 3.29 -1.51 4.86
N GLN A 7 3.70 -2.77 4.68
CA GLN A 7 3.90 -3.72 5.77
C GLN A 7 5.01 -3.26 6.73
N LYS A 8 6.15 -2.79 6.19
CA LYS A 8 7.24 -2.23 7.00
C LYS A 8 6.77 -1.03 7.83
N ALA A 9 5.99 -0.12 7.24
CA ALA A 9 5.44 1.02 7.95
C ALA A 9 4.43 0.59 9.03
N PHE A 10 3.59 -0.41 8.75
CA PHE A 10 2.66 -1.00 9.70
C PHE A 10 3.37 -1.64 10.89
N ASN A 11 4.42 -2.42 10.65
CA ASN A 11 5.21 -3.03 11.72
C ASN A 11 5.91 -1.99 12.61
N ASN A 12 6.39 -0.88 12.02
CA ASN A 12 7.16 0.13 12.74
C ASN A 12 6.30 1.17 13.46
N ILE A 13 5.16 1.56 12.88
CA ILE A 13 4.32 2.64 13.39
C ILE A 13 2.97 2.10 13.87
N GLY A 14 2.49 1.04 13.23
CA GLY A 14 1.19 0.43 13.50
C GLY A 14 0.02 1.22 12.94
N LYS A 15 -1.17 0.90 13.44
CA LYS A 15 -2.43 1.60 13.31
C LYS A 15 -3.17 1.41 11.98
N ILE A 16 -2.55 1.67 10.83
CA ILE A 16 -3.24 1.60 9.54
C ILE A 16 -2.94 0.27 8.85
N LEU A 17 -3.99 -0.44 8.45
CA LEU A 17 -3.85 -1.70 7.72
C LEU A 17 -3.13 -1.47 6.38
N PRO A 18 -2.14 -2.31 6.04
CA PRO A 18 -1.44 -2.24 4.76
C PRO A 18 -2.35 -2.24 3.54
N SER A 19 -3.43 -3.03 3.55
CA SER A 19 -4.43 -3.06 2.49
C SER A 19 -5.02 -1.69 2.18
N ILE A 20 -5.32 -0.92 3.22
CA ILE A 20 -5.86 0.45 3.10
C ILE A 20 -4.81 1.37 2.47
N CYS A 21 -3.58 1.36 2.98
CA CYS A 21 -2.50 2.19 2.43
C CYS A 21 -2.27 1.91 0.95
N ILE A 22 -2.24 0.63 0.55
CA ILE A 22 -2.06 0.21 -0.84
C ILE A 22 -3.23 0.67 -1.70
N ALA A 23 -4.47 0.44 -1.26
CA ALA A 23 -5.67 0.82 -2.00
C ALA A 23 -5.80 2.33 -2.14
N MET A 24 -5.53 3.09 -1.08
CA MET A 24 -5.48 4.56 -1.13
C MET A 24 -4.47 5.06 -2.17
N ALA A 25 -3.26 4.49 -2.17
CA ALA A 25 -2.25 4.87 -3.16
C ALA A 25 -2.68 4.55 -4.60
N ILE A 26 -3.42 3.46 -4.82
CA ILE A 26 -3.98 3.11 -6.14
C ILE A 26 -5.02 4.15 -6.58
N VAL A 27 -5.94 4.52 -5.69
CA VAL A 27 -7.02 5.49 -5.97
C VAL A 27 -6.43 6.88 -6.23
N GLU A 28 -5.63 7.40 -5.30
CA GLU A 28 -5.07 8.76 -5.31
C GLU A 28 -4.09 9.01 -6.48
N SER A 29 -3.30 8.01 -6.83
CA SER A 29 -2.27 8.16 -7.87
C SER A 29 -2.72 7.67 -9.25
N ASN A 30 -3.98 7.28 -9.43
CA ASN A 30 -4.46 6.60 -10.63
C ASN A 30 -3.56 5.39 -10.99
N CYS A 31 -3.45 4.44 -10.06
CA CYS A 31 -2.57 3.28 -10.17
C CYS A 31 -1.09 3.64 -10.38
N GLY A 32 -0.63 4.76 -9.82
CA GLY A 32 0.72 5.26 -9.98
C GLY A 32 1.01 5.85 -11.37
N GLN A 33 -0.01 6.17 -12.17
CA GLN A 33 0.15 6.75 -13.52
C GLN A 33 0.12 8.28 -13.54
N SER A 34 -0.33 8.92 -12.48
CA SER A 34 -0.33 10.39 -12.38
C SER A 34 1.10 10.94 -12.44
N ASP A 35 1.43 11.68 -13.51
CA ASP A 35 2.77 12.23 -13.72
C ASP A 35 3.17 13.21 -12.60
N ILE A 36 2.22 13.97 -12.08
CA ILE A 36 2.48 14.90 -10.97
C ILE A 36 2.83 14.13 -9.69
N MET A 37 2.15 12.99 -9.44
CA MET A 37 2.44 12.13 -8.30
C MET A 37 3.77 11.39 -8.45
N LYS A 38 4.09 10.91 -9.66
CA LYS A 38 5.39 10.27 -9.96
C LYS A 38 6.56 11.21 -9.73
N LYS A 39 6.50 12.43 -10.27
CA LYS A 39 7.57 13.44 -10.13
C LYS A 39 7.85 13.82 -8.68
N ASN A 40 6.86 13.72 -7.82
CA ASN A 40 6.93 14.16 -6.43
C ASN A 40 6.91 13.01 -5.43
N ASN A 41 6.93 11.74 -5.86
CA ASN A 41 6.75 10.55 -5.02
C ASN A 41 5.54 10.64 -4.06
N ALA A 42 4.46 11.33 -4.49
CA ALA A 42 3.34 11.75 -3.65
C ALA A 42 2.10 10.87 -3.84
N LEU A 43 2.25 9.54 -3.71
CA LEU A 43 1.21 8.55 -4.06
C LEU A 43 -0.08 8.65 -3.23
N LEU A 44 -0.05 9.29 -2.07
CA LEU A 44 -1.14 9.30 -1.08
C LEU A 44 -1.79 10.68 -0.91
N GLY A 45 -1.57 11.61 -1.83
CA GLY A 45 -2.29 12.88 -1.91
C GLY A 45 -2.25 13.76 -0.65
N GLN A 46 -1.22 13.64 0.20
CA GLN A 46 -1.16 14.32 1.48
C GLN A 46 -0.99 15.83 1.31
N LYS A 47 -1.94 16.61 1.84
CA LYS A 47 -1.85 18.08 1.87
C LYS A 47 -0.79 18.55 2.87
N VAL A 48 -0.16 19.68 2.59
CA VAL A 48 0.84 20.29 3.48
C VAL A 48 0.26 20.56 4.85
N GLY A 49 -0.99 21.04 4.93
CA GLY A 49 -1.65 21.41 6.18
C GLY A 49 -1.02 22.64 6.84
N THR A 50 -1.65 23.14 7.87
CA THR A 50 -1.19 24.31 8.64
C THR A 50 -0.47 23.96 9.93
N GLY A 51 -0.48 22.68 10.34
CA GLY A 51 0.03 22.21 11.61
C GLY A 51 1.48 21.69 11.57
N LYS A 52 2.02 21.44 12.79
CA LYS A 52 3.36 20.85 12.99
C LYS A 52 3.35 19.32 12.93
N THR A 53 2.24 18.70 12.50
CA THR A 53 2.02 17.26 12.55
C THR A 53 2.71 16.52 11.42
N ALA A 54 3.17 15.30 11.70
CA ALA A 54 3.70 14.36 10.73
C ALA A 54 4.85 14.93 9.87
N LYS A 55 5.94 15.36 10.50
CA LYS A 55 7.11 15.95 9.83
C LYS A 55 8.35 15.06 9.80
N LYS A 56 8.34 13.93 10.50
CA LYS A 56 9.52 13.07 10.63
C LYS A 56 10.03 12.55 9.29
N TYR A 57 9.11 12.21 8.37
CA TYR A 57 9.43 11.64 7.06
C TYR A 57 9.21 12.62 5.91
N TRP A 58 8.99 13.91 6.20
CA TRP A 58 8.76 14.94 5.19
C TRP A 58 9.72 16.11 5.35
N SER A 59 10.53 16.37 4.33
CA SER A 59 11.56 17.42 4.31
C SER A 59 11.03 18.85 4.13
N GLY A 60 9.70 19.03 4.02
CA GLY A 60 9.09 20.33 3.75
C GLY A 60 8.89 20.63 2.25
N LYS A 61 9.35 19.77 1.34
CA LYS A 61 9.11 19.91 -0.10
C LYS A 61 7.63 19.78 -0.43
N PHE A 62 7.13 20.62 -1.34
CA PHE A 62 5.73 20.57 -1.77
C PHE A 62 5.58 21.00 -3.24
N PHE A 63 4.41 20.69 -3.80
CA PHE A 63 3.93 21.18 -5.08
C PHE A 63 2.49 21.67 -4.96
N VAL A 64 2.06 22.53 -5.88
CA VAL A 64 0.68 23.03 -5.91
C VAL A 64 -0.05 22.38 -7.06
N SER A 65 -1.23 21.86 -6.80
CA SER A 65 -2.12 21.26 -7.80
C SER A 65 -3.55 21.70 -7.59
N ARG A 66 -4.35 21.60 -8.65
CA ARG A 66 -5.80 21.73 -8.54
C ARG A 66 -6.35 20.41 -7.99
N THR A 67 -7.25 20.50 -7.01
CA THR A 67 -7.96 19.37 -6.46
C THR A 67 -9.45 19.66 -6.45
N LYS A 68 -10.25 18.61 -6.52
CA LYS A 68 -11.71 18.64 -6.49
C LYS A 68 -12.14 18.26 -5.07
N GLU A 69 -12.79 19.20 -4.38
CA GLU A 69 -13.22 18.98 -3.00
C GLU A 69 -14.76 18.91 -2.96
N GLU A 70 -15.28 18.07 -2.10
CA GLU A 70 -16.69 17.91 -1.85
C GLU A 70 -17.01 18.33 -0.41
N TYR A 71 -17.36 19.60 -0.20
CA TYR A 71 -17.75 20.13 1.11
C TYR A 71 -19.25 19.93 1.41
N THR A 72 -20.04 19.78 0.36
CA THR A 72 -21.46 19.42 0.42
C THR A 72 -21.68 18.27 -0.53
N VAL A 73 -22.36 17.22 -0.09
CA VAL A 73 -22.60 16.00 -0.87
C VAL A 73 -23.15 16.35 -2.26
N GLY A 74 -22.51 15.85 -3.29
CA GLY A 74 -22.85 16.12 -4.70
C GLY A 74 -22.35 17.44 -5.26
N THR A 75 -21.76 18.33 -4.44
CA THR A 75 -21.25 19.63 -4.90
C THR A 75 -19.74 19.66 -4.87
N HIS A 76 -19.13 19.79 -6.04
CA HIS A 76 -17.67 19.79 -6.19
C HIS A 76 -17.13 21.19 -6.45
N THR A 77 -16.13 21.58 -5.67
CA THR A 77 -15.40 22.82 -5.83
C THR A 77 -13.96 22.55 -6.22
N ILE A 78 -13.46 23.19 -7.26
CA ILE A 78 -12.05 23.08 -7.66
C ILE A 78 -11.26 24.16 -6.92
N ILE A 79 -10.29 23.73 -6.12
CA ILE A 79 -9.40 24.63 -5.40
C ILE A 79 -7.93 24.32 -5.74
N LYS A 80 -7.03 25.27 -5.48
CA LYS A 80 -5.59 25.04 -5.48
C LYS A 80 -5.16 24.62 -4.09
N SER A 81 -4.47 23.50 -3.96
CA SER A 81 -3.93 23.01 -2.69
C SER A 81 -2.44 22.69 -2.83
N ALA A 82 -1.71 22.89 -1.74
CA ALA A 82 -0.32 22.47 -1.62
C ALA A 82 -0.28 21.02 -1.10
N PHE A 83 0.40 20.15 -1.84
CA PHE A 83 0.61 18.75 -1.52
C PHE A 83 2.06 18.49 -1.18
N ARG A 84 2.32 17.57 -0.26
CA ARG A 84 3.66 17.16 0.13
C ARG A 84 4.36 16.45 -1.02
N ALA A 85 5.63 16.76 -1.22
CA ALA A 85 6.54 16.06 -2.12
C ALA A 85 7.60 15.34 -1.29
N TYR A 86 8.06 14.19 -1.77
CA TYR A 86 8.98 13.32 -1.04
C TYR A 86 10.19 12.94 -1.89
N ASP A 87 11.29 12.59 -1.24
CA ASP A 87 12.50 12.12 -1.91
C ASP A 87 12.35 10.65 -2.36
N SER A 88 11.43 9.90 -1.72
CA SER A 88 11.10 8.52 -2.08
C SER A 88 9.65 8.17 -1.80
N VAL A 89 9.15 7.11 -2.44
CA VAL A 89 7.85 6.50 -2.14
C VAL A 89 7.80 5.98 -0.71
N GLU A 90 8.90 5.46 -0.19
CA GLU A 90 8.98 4.98 1.20
C GLU A 90 8.70 6.12 2.18
N GLN A 91 9.31 7.30 2.00
CA GLN A 91 9.03 8.47 2.82
C GLN A 91 7.55 8.89 2.75
N CYS A 92 6.93 8.85 1.56
CA CYS A 92 5.50 9.14 1.39
C CYS A 92 4.64 8.20 2.24
N VAL A 93 4.90 6.89 2.17
CA VAL A 93 4.16 5.88 2.93
C VAL A 93 4.36 6.06 4.42
N PHE A 94 5.60 6.15 4.89
CA PHE A 94 5.89 6.33 6.32
C PHE A 94 5.27 7.63 6.86
N ASN A 95 5.27 8.71 6.08
CA ASN A 95 4.63 9.95 6.47
C ASN A 95 3.10 9.83 6.55
N TYR A 96 2.49 9.00 5.69
CA TYR A 96 1.06 8.66 5.77
C TYR A 96 0.72 7.96 7.09
N TYR A 97 1.49 6.93 7.46
CA TYR A 97 1.32 6.24 8.74
C TYR A 97 1.55 7.18 9.94
N GLU A 98 2.57 8.04 9.87
CA GLU A 98 2.83 9.05 10.89
C GLU A 98 1.65 10.02 11.05
N LEU A 99 1.08 10.51 9.94
CA LEU A 99 -0.07 11.40 9.96
C LEU A 99 -1.28 10.75 10.63
N LEU A 100 -1.62 9.54 10.20
CA LEU A 100 -2.77 8.81 10.74
C LEU A 100 -2.54 8.28 12.17
N ASN A 101 -1.30 8.33 12.67
CA ASN A 101 -0.97 8.03 14.07
C ASN A 101 -1.00 9.26 15.00
N THR A 102 -1.39 10.44 14.49
CA THR A 102 -1.54 11.64 15.32
C THR A 102 -2.85 11.65 16.12
N SER A 103 -2.96 12.57 17.07
CA SER A 103 -4.17 12.74 17.89
C SER A 103 -5.42 13.10 17.08
N LEU A 104 -5.27 13.67 15.86
CA LEU A 104 -6.37 13.95 14.94
C LEU A 104 -7.12 12.65 14.56
N TYR A 105 -6.40 11.54 14.47
CA TYR A 105 -6.91 10.23 14.06
C TYR A 105 -6.99 9.24 15.23
N LYS A 106 -7.18 9.73 16.47
CA LYS A 106 -7.22 8.87 17.67
C LYS A 106 -8.30 7.79 17.65
N LYS A 107 -9.38 7.98 16.86
CA LYS A 107 -10.47 7.01 16.70
C LYS A 107 -10.12 5.86 15.75
N VAL A 108 -9.09 6.01 14.93
CA VAL A 108 -8.64 4.94 14.03
C VAL A 108 -7.90 3.91 14.87
N VAL A 109 -8.27 2.64 14.76
CA VAL A 109 -7.67 1.50 15.48
C VAL A 109 -7.34 0.37 14.50
N SER A 110 -6.36 -0.47 14.83
CA SER A 110 -5.82 -1.50 13.93
C SER A 110 -6.45 -2.89 14.13
N ASP A 111 -7.18 -3.10 15.21
CA ASP A 111 -7.81 -4.37 15.58
C ASP A 111 -9.26 -4.51 15.05
N VAL A 112 -9.55 -3.85 13.96
CA VAL A 112 -10.82 -3.88 13.24
C VAL A 112 -10.59 -4.27 11.78
N ASP A 113 -11.66 -4.68 11.09
CA ASP A 113 -11.60 -4.94 9.65
C ASP A 113 -11.38 -3.64 8.84
N TYR A 114 -10.91 -3.79 7.60
CA TYR A 114 -10.59 -2.66 6.72
C TYR A 114 -11.80 -1.76 6.40
N LYS A 115 -13.03 -2.30 6.41
CA LYS A 115 -14.25 -1.50 6.14
C LYS A 115 -14.51 -0.54 7.30
N THR A 116 -14.45 -1.08 8.51
CA THR A 116 -14.57 -0.30 9.76
C THR A 116 -13.45 0.74 9.85
N GLN A 117 -12.19 0.34 9.57
CA GLN A 117 -11.07 1.28 9.64
C GLN A 117 -11.16 2.39 8.59
N MET A 118 -11.59 2.09 7.35
CA MET A 118 -11.84 3.12 6.33
C MET A 118 -12.89 4.12 6.75
N GLN A 119 -13.97 3.67 7.38
CA GLN A 119 -14.99 4.58 7.91
C GLN A 119 -14.42 5.47 9.02
N GLN A 120 -13.64 4.90 9.94
CA GLN A 120 -12.96 5.68 11.00
C GLN A 120 -12.02 6.75 10.42
N ILE A 121 -11.28 6.44 9.36
CA ILE A 121 -10.39 7.39 8.67
C ILE A 121 -11.20 8.54 8.06
N LYS A 122 -12.32 8.22 7.41
CA LYS A 122 -13.26 9.23 6.87
C LYS A 122 -13.84 10.10 7.96
N ASP A 123 -14.35 9.50 9.05
CA ASP A 123 -14.98 10.21 10.17
C ASP A 123 -13.99 11.14 10.89
N CYS A 124 -12.70 10.88 10.78
CA CYS A 124 -11.63 11.79 11.22
C CYS A 124 -11.33 12.92 10.22
N GLY A 125 -12.02 12.97 9.07
CA GLY A 125 -11.87 14.05 8.09
C GLY A 125 -10.70 13.93 7.14
N TYR A 126 -10.14 12.72 6.93
CA TYR A 126 -9.05 12.53 5.98
C TYR A 126 -9.46 12.80 4.53
N MET A 127 -10.68 12.45 4.17
CA MET A 127 -11.26 12.61 2.83
C MET A 127 -12.60 13.34 2.86
N THR A 128 -12.90 14.07 1.79
CA THR A 128 -14.14 14.84 1.64
C THR A 128 -15.16 14.14 0.76
N SER A 129 -14.71 13.26 -0.14
CA SER A 129 -15.60 12.57 -1.09
C SER A 129 -16.51 11.55 -0.42
N SER A 130 -17.79 11.59 -0.78
CA SER A 130 -18.80 10.64 -0.29
C SER A 130 -18.62 9.22 -0.85
N THR A 131 -17.95 9.08 -2.00
CA THR A 131 -17.79 7.80 -2.71
C THR A 131 -16.41 7.15 -2.52
N GLU A 132 -15.45 7.88 -1.95
CA GLU A 132 -14.06 7.46 -1.87
C GLU A 132 -13.87 6.20 -1.02
N VAL A 133 -14.57 6.09 0.11
CA VAL A 133 -14.54 4.89 0.98
C VAL A 133 -14.89 3.64 0.18
N ASN A 134 -15.99 3.70 -0.60
CA ASN A 134 -16.43 2.57 -1.41
C ASN A 134 -15.43 2.22 -2.51
N SER A 135 -14.78 3.23 -3.10
CA SER A 135 -13.73 3.04 -4.12
C SER A 135 -12.54 2.30 -3.52
N VAL A 136 -12.08 2.70 -2.34
CA VAL A 136 -10.97 2.05 -1.63
C VAL A 136 -11.33 0.60 -1.26
N ILE A 137 -12.52 0.38 -0.68
CA ILE A 137 -13.01 -0.96 -0.32
C ILE A 137 -13.07 -1.85 -1.56
N SER A 138 -13.62 -1.36 -2.67
CA SER A 138 -13.69 -2.12 -3.93
C SER A 138 -12.31 -2.53 -4.46
N ILE A 139 -11.31 -1.66 -4.31
CA ILE A 139 -9.91 -1.98 -4.68
C ILE A 139 -9.33 -3.05 -3.75
N ILE A 140 -9.55 -2.96 -2.44
CA ILE A 140 -9.10 -3.97 -1.47
C ILE A 140 -9.67 -5.34 -1.84
N GLU A 141 -10.97 -5.42 -2.09
CA GLU A 141 -11.66 -6.66 -2.43
C GLU A 141 -11.22 -7.20 -3.80
N LYS A 142 -11.20 -6.34 -4.82
CA LYS A 142 -10.81 -6.72 -6.19
C LYS A 142 -9.43 -7.32 -6.27
N TYR A 143 -8.47 -6.79 -5.52
CA TYR A 143 -7.07 -7.23 -5.54
C TYR A 143 -6.69 -8.09 -4.35
N ASN A 144 -7.65 -8.45 -3.48
CA ASN A 144 -7.44 -9.25 -2.27
C ASN A 144 -6.28 -8.73 -1.40
N LEU A 145 -6.28 -7.40 -1.15
CA LEU A 145 -5.15 -6.74 -0.49
C LEU A 145 -5.04 -7.06 1.01
N THR A 146 -6.08 -7.64 1.62
CA THR A 146 -6.07 -8.07 3.04
C THR A 146 -4.99 -9.09 3.37
N ILE A 147 -4.45 -9.78 2.36
CA ILE A 147 -3.30 -10.68 2.54
C ILE A 147 -2.06 -9.99 3.10
N TYR A 148 -1.98 -8.65 3.01
CA TYR A 148 -0.88 -7.84 3.51
C TYR A 148 -1.11 -7.32 4.94
N ASP A 149 -2.31 -7.54 5.53
CA ASP A 149 -2.70 -6.97 6.83
C ASP A 149 -2.17 -7.77 8.03
N THR A 150 -1.57 -8.93 7.80
CA THR A 150 -0.92 -9.70 8.85
C THR A 150 0.29 -8.95 9.37
N LYS A 151 0.36 -8.76 10.70
CA LYS A 151 1.64 -8.38 11.34
C LYS A 151 2.61 -9.53 11.08
N ASN A 152 3.68 -9.22 10.37
CA ASN A 152 4.80 -10.15 10.35
C ASN A 152 5.48 -10.04 11.72
N ASP A 153 5.19 -10.96 12.62
CA ASP A 153 6.04 -11.28 13.78
C ASP A 153 7.31 -11.97 13.29
N SER A 154 8.02 -11.34 12.37
CA SER A 154 8.97 -12.01 11.50
C SER A 154 10.40 -11.55 11.66
N GLU A 155 10.97 -11.78 12.82
CA GLU A 155 12.33 -12.36 12.82
C GLU A 155 12.29 -13.87 13.09
N ASN A 156 11.24 -14.40 13.74
CA ASN A 156 11.10 -15.82 14.05
C ASN A 156 10.33 -16.64 12.98
N SER A 157 9.56 -16.02 12.08
CA SER A 157 8.82 -16.76 11.05
C SER A 157 9.65 -17.00 9.79
N ILE A 158 10.62 -16.16 9.47
CA ILE A 158 11.53 -16.37 8.33
C ILE A 158 12.40 -17.62 8.57
N GLU A 159 12.90 -17.85 9.78
CA GLU A 159 13.64 -19.08 10.11
C GLU A 159 12.75 -20.33 10.07
N LYS A 160 11.47 -20.22 10.37
CA LYS A 160 10.53 -21.33 10.32
C LYS A 160 10.01 -21.65 8.92
N GLU A 161 9.89 -20.64 8.04
CA GLU A 161 9.53 -20.80 6.64
C GLU A 161 10.72 -21.28 5.78
N ILE A 162 11.96 -20.88 6.09
CA ILE A 162 13.17 -21.38 5.42
C ILE A 162 13.32 -22.89 5.62
N ASN A 163 12.87 -23.43 6.75
CA ASN A 163 12.88 -24.88 7.01
C ASN A 163 11.75 -25.66 6.29
N SER A 164 10.83 -24.98 5.61
CA SER A 164 9.76 -25.59 4.80
C SER A 164 9.86 -25.31 3.30
N ALA A 165 10.97 -24.73 2.86
CA ALA A 165 11.17 -24.37 1.45
C ALA A 165 11.01 -25.60 0.55
N THR A 166 10.04 -25.57 -0.35
CA THR A 166 9.77 -26.64 -1.31
C THR A 166 10.53 -26.38 -2.61
N VAL A 167 11.35 -27.35 -3.05
CA VAL A 167 11.97 -27.27 -4.39
C VAL A 167 10.94 -27.69 -5.44
N TYR A 168 10.58 -26.75 -6.31
CA TYR A 168 9.67 -26.99 -7.44
C TYR A 168 10.46 -27.07 -8.75
N THR A 169 10.18 -28.10 -9.55
CA THR A 169 10.74 -28.23 -10.91
C THR A 169 9.71 -27.72 -11.92
N VAL A 170 10.09 -26.69 -12.67
CA VAL A 170 9.25 -26.04 -13.70
C VAL A 170 8.83 -27.04 -14.77
N LYS A 171 7.56 -27.09 -15.08
CA LYS A 171 6.94 -27.91 -16.11
C LYS A 171 6.57 -27.08 -17.33
N LYS A 172 6.25 -27.76 -18.44
CA LYS A 172 5.74 -27.11 -19.66
C LYS A 172 4.51 -26.26 -19.35
N ASN A 173 4.46 -25.02 -19.84
CA ASN A 173 3.41 -24.02 -19.64
C ASN A 173 3.32 -23.43 -18.23
N ASP A 174 4.27 -23.71 -17.33
CA ASP A 174 4.30 -23.04 -16.05
C ASP A 174 4.65 -21.57 -16.22
N THR A 175 4.03 -20.76 -15.36
CA THR A 175 4.35 -19.36 -15.16
C THR A 175 4.58 -19.09 -13.68
N LEU A 176 5.37 -18.08 -13.33
CA LEU A 176 5.53 -17.66 -11.93
C LEU A 176 4.19 -17.39 -11.26
N TRP A 177 3.25 -16.80 -12.01
CA TRP A 177 1.88 -16.55 -11.53
C TRP A 177 1.14 -17.85 -11.21
N GLY A 178 1.18 -18.83 -12.11
CA GLY A 178 0.54 -20.12 -11.92
C GLY A 178 1.13 -20.91 -10.76
N ILE A 179 2.47 -20.90 -10.62
CA ILE A 179 3.17 -21.53 -9.52
C ILE A 179 2.79 -20.85 -8.19
N ALA A 180 2.80 -19.51 -8.14
CA ALA A 180 2.40 -18.76 -6.95
C ALA A 180 0.93 -19.02 -6.57
N SER A 181 0.03 -19.09 -7.55
CA SER A 181 -1.37 -19.48 -7.30
C SER A 181 -1.49 -20.86 -6.66
N LYS A 182 -0.68 -21.80 -7.12
CA LYS A 182 -0.68 -23.17 -6.61
C LYS A 182 -0.18 -23.28 -5.16
N TYR A 183 0.90 -22.58 -4.83
CA TYR A 183 1.57 -22.73 -3.53
C TYR A 183 1.07 -21.73 -2.48
N TYR A 184 0.70 -20.53 -2.88
CA TYR A 184 0.27 -19.46 -1.99
C TYR A 184 -1.22 -19.15 -2.07
N GLY A 185 -1.95 -19.86 -2.97
CA GLY A 185 -3.36 -19.55 -3.24
C GLY A 185 -3.59 -18.34 -4.14
N TYR A 186 -2.56 -17.52 -4.40
CA TYR A 186 -2.69 -16.24 -5.11
C TYR A 186 -1.54 -16.02 -6.08
N GLY A 187 -1.85 -15.88 -7.38
CA GLY A 187 -0.85 -15.64 -8.42
C GLY A 187 -0.08 -14.34 -8.26
N ILE A 188 -0.69 -13.32 -7.65
CA ILE A 188 -0.04 -12.03 -7.38
C ILE A 188 1.24 -12.15 -6.52
N LYS A 189 1.36 -13.24 -5.75
CA LYS A 189 2.56 -13.55 -4.95
C LYS A 189 3.75 -14.06 -5.79
N TRP A 190 3.64 -14.13 -7.11
CA TRP A 190 4.70 -14.62 -8.01
C TRP A 190 6.05 -13.95 -7.79
N ARG A 191 6.03 -12.70 -7.34
CA ARG A 191 7.24 -11.93 -7.11
C ARG A 191 8.07 -12.46 -5.94
N ILE A 192 7.46 -13.09 -4.95
CA ILE A 192 8.16 -13.75 -3.85
C ILE A 192 9.08 -14.83 -4.41
N ILE A 193 8.56 -15.67 -5.32
CA ILE A 193 9.36 -16.72 -5.98
C ILE A 193 10.46 -16.09 -6.82
N TYR A 194 10.14 -15.02 -7.57
CA TYR A 194 11.08 -14.33 -8.44
C TYR A 194 12.28 -13.77 -7.67
N ASP A 195 12.01 -13.00 -6.62
CA ASP A 195 13.03 -12.32 -5.81
C ASP A 195 13.85 -13.34 -4.99
N TYR A 196 13.19 -14.34 -4.39
CA TYR A 196 13.88 -15.37 -3.60
C TYR A 196 14.86 -16.21 -4.42
N ASN A 197 14.52 -16.51 -5.67
CA ASN A 197 15.38 -17.26 -6.59
C ASN A 197 16.35 -16.36 -7.40
N ASN A 198 16.42 -15.06 -7.11
CA ASN A 198 17.28 -14.11 -7.82
C ASN A 198 17.13 -14.19 -9.35
N LEU A 199 15.88 -14.33 -9.84
CA LEU A 199 15.63 -14.47 -11.26
C LEU A 199 15.88 -13.15 -11.99
N SER A 200 16.53 -13.23 -13.15
CA SER A 200 16.75 -12.08 -14.04
C SER A 200 15.63 -11.90 -15.08
N SER A 201 14.73 -12.89 -15.19
CA SER A 201 13.62 -12.90 -16.16
C SER A 201 12.42 -13.62 -15.58
N THR A 202 11.22 -13.22 -15.99
CA THR A 202 9.96 -13.94 -15.67
C THR A 202 9.74 -15.16 -16.55
N ILE A 203 10.54 -15.35 -17.60
CA ILE A 203 10.47 -16.52 -18.49
C ILE A 203 11.14 -17.70 -17.81
N LEU A 204 10.38 -18.76 -17.57
CA LEU A 204 10.84 -19.97 -16.93
C LEU A 204 11.25 -21.00 -17.99
N ARG A 205 12.28 -21.82 -17.66
CA ARG A 205 12.70 -22.95 -18.48
C ARG A 205 12.18 -24.26 -17.89
N VAL A 206 11.67 -25.14 -18.73
CA VAL A 206 11.25 -26.48 -18.30
C VAL A 206 12.46 -27.20 -17.68
N GLY A 207 12.26 -27.79 -16.50
CA GLY A 207 13.32 -28.42 -15.71
C GLY A 207 14.06 -27.46 -14.77
N GLN A 208 13.83 -26.14 -14.85
CA GLN A 208 14.41 -25.18 -13.91
C GLN A 208 13.91 -25.48 -12.48
N LYS A 209 14.81 -25.49 -11.51
CA LYS A 209 14.46 -25.63 -10.10
C LYS A 209 14.22 -24.26 -9.50
N LEU A 210 13.09 -24.11 -8.82
CA LEU A 210 12.73 -22.92 -8.06
C LEU A 210 12.53 -23.30 -6.60
N ILE A 211 13.04 -22.50 -5.72
CA ILE A 211 12.76 -22.62 -4.28
C ILE A 211 11.48 -21.82 -4.03
N ILE A 212 10.48 -22.47 -3.46
CA ILE A 212 9.22 -21.85 -3.05
C ILE A 212 9.29 -21.65 -1.54
N PRO A 213 9.57 -20.43 -1.06
CA PRO A 213 9.68 -20.12 0.35
C PRO A 213 8.33 -20.15 1.06
#